data_3d95f9a7a5cb91591ef947de33545373
#
_entry.id   3d95f9a7a5cb91591ef947de33545373
#
_cell.length_a   1.000
_cell.length_b   1.000
_cell.length_c   1.000
_cell.angle_alpha   90.00
_cell.angle_beta   90.00
_cell.angle_gamma   90.00
#
_symmetry.space_group_name_H-M   'P 1'
#
loop_
_entity.id
_entity.type
_entity.pdbx_description
1 polymer ?
#
loop_
_entity_poly.entity_id
_entity_poly.type
_entity_poly.pdbx_seq_one_letter_code
_entity_poly.pdbx_strand_id
1 'polypeptide(L)'
;MKVAEVKKVLIHKGVTELFHVNSVITSLTFINNGGLLSRETVEKYNLPQTDQQSDDIDKKFNIYNDIFFDSVDIYERAKDVNNYGVITFVYSVDVLDEVADYDICITQENPANWDEDIPYEKRYFPDVDSLYYGFHKGDFGNHITVRNISKPISFQYLKKIIIDNPGEDGQKYFSLAYEAIKDSIENNNINVPIEIRECPPKCKCHQKHETNIRFTYHRFKIR
;
A
#
# COMPACT_ATOMS: atom_id res chain seq x y z
N MET A 1 5.29 17.49 10.51
CA MET A 1 6.71 17.82 10.17
C MET A 1 6.78 18.32 8.73
N LYS A 2 7.84 19.09 8.36
CA LYS A 2 8.00 19.49 6.95
C LYS A 2 8.39 18.29 6.10
N VAL A 3 7.77 18.12 4.95
CA VAL A 3 7.99 16.98 4.04
C VAL A 3 9.47 16.79 3.70
N ALA A 4 10.18 17.88 3.37
CA ALA A 4 11.60 17.82 3.03
C ALA A 4 12.49 17.26 4.18
N GLU A 5 12.12 17.52 5.42
CA GLU A 5 12.83 17.00 6.60
C GLU A 5 12.53 15.50 6.81
N VAL A 6 11.25 15.12 6.70
CA VAL A 6 10.83 13.70 6.75
C VAL A 6 11.55 12.91 5.67
N LYS A 7 11.47 13.37 4.41
CA LYS A 7 12.14 12.74 3.27
C LYS A 7 13.64 12.57 3.49
N LYS A 8 14.31 13.60 4.04
CA LYS A 8 15.75 13.54 4.35
C LYS A 8 16.07 12.46 5.39
N VAL A 9 15.24 12.33 6.44
CA VAL A 9 15.40 11.26 7.43
C VAL A 9 15.20 9.88 6.78
N LEU A 10 14.14 9.69 5.99
CA LEU A 10 13.86 8.44 5.30
C LEU A 10 15.02 8.01 4.40
N ILE A 11 15.56 8.94 3.59
CA ILE A 11 16.72 8.67 2.72
C ILE A 11 17.95 8.29 3.57
N HIS A 12 18.21 9.01 4.66
CA HIS A 12 19.32 8.70 5.57
C HIS A 12 19.20 7.28 6.17
N LYS A 13 17.95 6.85 6.44
CA LYS A 13 17.64 5.49 6.92
C LYS A 13 17.60 4.43 5.80
N GLY A 14 18.01 4.79 4.57
CA GLY A 14 18.08 3.88 3.43
C GLY A 14 16.74 3.61 2.75
N VAL A 15 15.71 4.44 2.98
CA VAL A 15 14.42 4.34 2.29
C VAL A 15 14.51 5.14 0.99
N THR A 16 14.52 4.44 -0.14
CA THR A 16 14.54 5.03 -1.49
C THR A 16 13.24 4.76 -2.24
N GLU A 17 12.47 3.80 -1.76
CA GLU A 17 11.20 3.37 -2.32
C GLU A 17 10.13 3.28 -1.24
N LEU A 18 8.89 3.54 -1.64
CA LEU A 18 7.70 3.41 -0.82
C LEU A 18 6.74 2.42 -1.46
N PHE A 19 6.12 1.58 -0.65
CA PHE A 19 5.31 0.45 -1.10
C PHE A 19 3.86 0.60 -0.65
N HIS A 20 2.92 0.43 -1.58
CA HIS A 20 1.49 0.42 -1.29
C HIS A 20 0.85 -0.83 -1.88
N VAL A 21 0.19 -1.64 -1.04
CA VAL A 21 -0.33 -2.96 -1.42
C VAL A 21 -1.85 -2.95 -1.43
N ASN A 22 -2.45 -3.54 -2.48
CA ASN A 22 -3.90 -3.67 -2.58
C ASN A 22 -4.34 -4.91 -3.37
N SER A 23 -5.64 -5.23 -3.31
CA SER A 23 -6.27 -6.23 -4.18
C SER A 23 -6.33 -5.75 -5.63
N VAL A 24 -6.59 -6.67 -6.57
CA VAL A 24 -6.67 -6.33 -8.00
C VAL A 24 -7.77 -5.30 -8.27
N ILE A 25 -8.99 -5.50 -7.75
CA ILE A 25 -10.11 -4.59 -8.04
C ILE A 25 -9.85 -3.17 -7.52
N THR A 26 -9.30 -3.02 -6.32
CA THR A 26 -8.93 -1.70 -5.78
C THR A 26 -7.80 -1.07 -6.59
N SER A 27 -6.83 -1.87 -7.02
CA SER A 27 -5.72 -1.40 -7.87
C SER A 27 -6.19 -0.93 -9.25
N LEU A 28 -7.14 -1.63 -9.87
CA LEU A 28 -7.79 -1.19 -11.10
C LEU A 28 -8.53 0.14 -10.91
N THR A 29 -9.21 0.32 -9.77
CA THR A 29 -9.82 1.60 -9.42
C THR A 29 -8.80 2.71 -9.37
N PHE A 30 -7.64 2.50 -8.74
CA PHE A 30 -6.56 3.50 -8.70
C PHE A 30 -6.03 3.84 -10.08
N ILE A 31 -5.73 2.83 -10.90
CA ILE A 31 -5.20 3.01 -12.25
C ILE A 31 -6.18 3.82 -13.11
N ASN A 32 -7.47 3.48 -13.06
CA ASN A 32 -8.52 4.14 -13.85
C ASN A 32 -8.87 5.56 -13.36
N ASN A 33 -8.45 5.93 -12.15
CA ASN A 33 -8.64 7.28 -11.59
C ASN A 33 -7.33 8.08 -11.49
N GLY A 34 -6.26 7.62 -12.13
CA GLY A 34 -5.00 8.36 -12.29
C GLY A 34 -4.09 8.42 -11.09
N GLY A 35 -4.32 7.60 -10.04
CA GLY A 35 -3.46 7.57 -8.85
C GLY A 35 -4.06 6.82 -7.67
N LEU A 36 -3.29 6.72 -6.58
CA LEU A 36 -3.76 6.13 -5.33
C LEU A 36 -4.84 7.03 -4.71
N LEU A 37 -5.93 6.43 -4.29
CA LEU A 37 -7.05 7.06 -3.61
C LEU A 37 -7.13 6.58 -2.17
N SER A 38 -7.57 7.46 -1.26
CA SER A 38 -7.95 7.02 0.09
C SER A 38 -9.19 6.11 0.04
N ARG A 39 -9.33 5.26 1.05
CA ARG A 39 -10.49 4.39 1.22
C ARG A 39 -11.79 5.18 1.28
N GLU A 40 -11.79 6.32 1.99
CA GLU A 40 -12.92 7.25 2.08
C GLU A 40 -13.31 7.81 0.71
N THR A 41 -12.33 8.22 -0.10
CA THR A 41 -12.60 8.72 -1.45
C THR A 41 -13.24 7.66 -2.32
N VAL A 42 -12.74 6.43 -2.29
CA VAL A 42 -13.30 5.30 -3.05
C VAL A 42 -14.74 5.01 -2.61
N GLU A 43 -15.02 4.97 -1.30
CA GLU A 43 -16.37 4.78 -0.75
C GLU A 43 -17.32 5.93 -1.14
N LYS A 44 -16.88 7.17 -0.97
CA LYS A 44 -17.66 8.38 -1.29
C LYS A 44 -18.13 8.44 -2.74
N TYR A 45 -17.28 8.02 -3.67
CA TYR A 45 -17.62 8.00 -5.10
C TYR A 45 -18.19 6.67 -5.56
N ASN A 46 -18.47 5.73 -4.63
CA ASN A 46 -18.98 4.40 -4.91
C ASN A 46 -18.15 3.65 -5.96
N LEU A 47 -16.82 3.79 -5.89
CA LEU A 47 -15.89 3.11 -6.78
C LEU A 47 -15.66 1.66 -6.29
N PRO A 48 -15.31 0.73 -7.20
CA PRO A 48 -15.01 -0.64 -6.82
C PRO A 48 -13.81 -0.74 -5.87
N GLN A 49 -13.96 -1.45 -4.75
CA GLN A 49 -12.86 -1.80 -3.84
C GLN A 49 -13.17 -3.11 -3.11
N THR A 50 -12.12 -3.73 -2.58
CA THR A 50 -12.24 -4.86 -1.67
C THR A 50 -12.30 -4.35 -0.24
N ASP A 51 -13.24 -4.84 0.56
CA ASP A 51 -13.29 -4.56 1.99
C ASP A 51 -11.99 -5.04 2.66
N GLN A 52 -11.47 -4.25 3.57
CA GLN A 52 -10.28 -4.58 4.36
C GLN A 52 -10.64 -4.76 5.82
N GLN A 53 -9.90 -5.63 6.51
CA GLN A 53 -10.12 -5.88 7.93
C GLN A 53 -9.83 -4.64 8.79
N SER A 54 -9.06 -3.69 8.28
CA SER A 54 -8.74 -2.43 8.95
C SER A 54 -9.79 -1.33 8.78
N ASP A 55 -10.77 -1.47 7.89
CA ASP A 55 -11.70 -0.39 7.56
C ASP A 55 -12.42 0.19 8.80
N ASP A 56 -12.87 -0.67 9.72
CA ASP A 56 -13.51 -0.23 10.96
C ASP A 56 -12.53 0.49 11.91
N ILE A 57 -11.30 0.00 11.98
CA ILE A 57 -10.22 0.62 12.76
C ILE A 57 -9.86 1.98 12.18
N ASP A 58 -9.72 2.05 10.85
CA ASP A 58 -9.36 3.26 10.14
C ASP A 58 -10.44 4.35 10.30
N LYS A 59 -11.71 3.97 10.25
CA LYS A 59 -12.85 4.86 10.55
C LYS A 59 -12.85 5.31 12.02
N LYS A 60 -12.62 4.39 12.95
CA LYS A 60 -12.59 4.67 14.39
C LYS A 60 -11.51 5.70 14.76
N PHE A 61 -10.33 5.60 14.16
CA PHE A 61 -9.21 6.49 14.46
C PHE A 61 -9.12 7.71 13.53
N ASN A 62 -10.10 7.91 12.65
CA ASN A 62 -10.17 9.02 11.69
C ASN A 62 -8.94 9.07 10.76
N ILE A 63 -8.56 7.89 10.25
CA ILE A 63 -7.45 7.70 9.30
C ILE A 63 -7.94 7.05 7.99
N TYR A 64 -9.24 6.92 7.80
CA TYR A 64 -9.85 6.31 6.62
C TYR A 64 -9.63 7.12 5.34
N ASN A 65 -9.35 8.43 5.49
CA ASN A 65 -8.97 9.33 4.40
C ASN A 65 -7.45 9.49 4.22
N ASP A 66 -6.67 8.61 4.84
CA ASP A 66 -5.21 8.63 4.73
C ASP A 66 -4.74 7.58 3.71
N ILE A 67 -3.53 7.81 3.16
CA ILE A 67 -2.83 6.81 2.35
C ILE A 67 -1.56 6.41 3.09
N PHE A 68 -1.38 5.11 3.26
CA PHE A 68 -0.25 4.51 3.98
C PHE A 68 0.75 3.91 2.99
N PHE A 69 2.03 4.14 3.27
CA PHE A 69 3.12 3.46 2.60
C PHE A 69 3.97 2.70 3.59
N ASP A 70 4.47 1.57 3.16
CA ASP A 70 5.53 0.82 3.82
C ASP A 70 6.90 1.28 3.32
N SER A 71 7.91 1.18 4.17
CA SER A 71 9.31 1.52 3.83
C SER A 71 10.09 0.38 3.17
N VAL A 72 9.51 -0.81 3.10
CA VAL A 72 10.03 -2.00 2.42
C VAL A 72 8.86 -2.76 1.79
N ASP A 73 9.16 -3.63 0.83
CA ASP A 73 8.19 -4.61 0.36
C ASP A 73 7.74 -5.50 1.54
N ILE A 74 6.43 -5.68 1.69
CA ILE A 74 5.87 -6.45 2.80
C ILE A 74 6.48 -7.87 2.90
N TYR A 75 6.90 -8.44 1.79
CA TYR A 75 7.53 -9.77 1.74
C TYR A 75 9.00 -9.79 2.19
N GLU A 76 9.66 -8.65 2.31
CA GLU A 76 10.99 -8.58 2.92
C GLU A 76 10.95 -8.81 4.44
N ARG A 77 9.80 -8.48 5.07
CA ARG A 77 9.62 -8.57 6.52
C ARG A 77 8.63 -9.67 6.97
N ALA A 78 7.63 -9.96 6.15
CA ALA A 78 6.60 -10.95 6.47
C ALA A 78 6.82 -12.23 5.66
N LYS A 79 6.93 -13.37 6.34
CA LYS A 79 7.05 -14.70 5.72
C LYS A 79 5.69 -15.39 5.53
N ASP A 80 4.62 -14.63 5.62
CA ASP A 80 3.26 -15.13 5.49
C ASP A 80 2.50 -14.32 4.44
N VAL A 81 1.37 -14.84 4.01
CA VAL A 81 0.45 -14.12 3.11
C VAL A 81 0.05 -12.80 3.76
N ASN A 82 0.29 -11.69 3.08
CA ASN A 82 -0.24 -10.40 3.53
C ASN A 82 -1.77 -10.38 3.38
N ASN A 83 -2.46 -9.60 4.20
CA ASN A 83 -3.92 -9.51 4.18
C ASN A 83 -4.45 -8.41 3.25
N TYR A 84 -3.58 -7.57 2.69
CA TYR A 84 -3.99 -6.38 1.93
C TYR A 84 -4.26 -6.67 0.45
N GLY A 85 -3.41 -7.44 -0.22
CA GLY A 85 -3.61 -7.73 -1.64
C GLY A 85 -2.43 -8.40 -2.31
N VAL A 86 -2.51 -8.49 -3.62
CA VAL A 86 -1.55 -9.14 -4.50
C VAL A 86 -0.90 -8.18 -5.49
N ILE A 87 -1.30 -6.91 -5.44
CA ILE A 87 -0.72 -5.85 -6.27
C ILE A 87 0.05 -4.91 -5.37
N THR A 88 1.31 -4.68 -5.67
CA THR A 88 2.18 -3.73 -4.97
C THR A 88 2.58 -2.61 -5.92
N PHE A 89 2.21 -1.38 -5.58
CA PHE A 89 2.71 -0.17 -6.23
C PHE A 89 4.01 0.25 -5.57
N VAL A 90 5.08 0.36 -6.35
CA VAL A 90 6.41 0.77 -5.87
C VAL A 90 6.71 2.17 -6.36
N TYR A 91 6.75 3.12 -5.44
CA TYR A 91 7.05 4.51 -5.73
C TYR A 91 8.49 4.87 -5.37
N SER A 92 9.09 5.84 -6.08
CA SER A 92 10.23 6.56 -5.54
C SER A 92 9.81 7.31 -4.26
N VAL A 93 10.71 7.44 -3.29
CA VAL A 93 10.50 8.30 -2.11
C VAL A 93 10.20 9.75 -2.51
N ASP A 94 10.53 10.15 -3.73
CA ASP A 94 10.25 11.48 -4.29
C ASP A 94 8.74 11.77 -4.45
N VAL A 95 7.88 10.75 -4.38
CA VAL A 95 6.42 10.94 -4.33
C VAL A 95 6.00 11.85 -3.17
N LEU A 96 6.79 11.95 -2.11
CA LEU A 96 6.53 12.85 -1.00
C LEU A 96 6.59 14.33 -1.40
N ASP A 97 7.30 14.68 -2.46
CA ASP A 97 7.32 16.06 -2.98
C ASP A 97 5.99 16.44 -3.65
N GLU A 98 5.30 15.46 -4.27
CA GLU A 98 3.97 15.67 -4.87
C GLU A 98 2.91 15.97 -3.82
N VAL A 99 3.04 15.38 -2.64
CA VAL A 99 2.09 15.50 -1.53
C VAL A 99 2.53 16.48 -0.46
N ALA A 100 3.44 17.41 -0.81
CA ALA A 100 4.02 18.37 0.14
C ALA A 100 2.99 19.34 0.76
N ASP A 101 1.84 19.52 0.14
CA ASP A 101 0.73 20.34 0.67
C ASP A 101 -0.11 19.60 1.72
N TYR A 102 0.12 18.30 1.92
CA TYR A 102 -0.55 17.48 2.93
C TYR A 102 0.34 17.24 4.15
N ASP A 103 -0.29 16.87 5.26
CA ASP A 103 0.44 16.45 6.44
C ASP A 103 1.04 15.06 6.22
N ILE A 104 2.37 14.98 6.29
CA ILE A 104 3.08 13.70 6.30
C ILE A 104 3.40 13.35 7.74
N CYS A 105 2.85 12.24 8.20
CA CYS A 105 3.06 11.68 9.52
C CYS A 105 3.69 10.28 9.39
N ILE A 106 4.48 9.90 10.36
CA ILE A 106 4.99 8.53 10.45
C ILE A 106 4.54 7.94 11.76
N THR A 107 3.88 6.78 11.71
CA THR A 107 3.34 6.12 12.88
C THR A 107 4.47 5.57 13.76
N GLN A 108 4.30 5.66 15.09
CA GLN A 108 5.20 5.02 16.05
C GLN A 108 4.85 3.55 16.26
N GLU A 109 3.58 3.21 16.02
CA GLU A 109 3.04 1.87 16.15
C GLU A 109 1.96 1.65 15.07
N ASN A 110 1.77 0.39 14.67
CA ASN A 110 0.75 0.02 13.70
C ASN A 110 -0.65 0.45 14.19
N PRO A 111 -1.44 1.17 13.38
CA PRO A 111 -2.79 1.59 13.75
C PRO A 111 -3.71 0.45 14.24
N ALA A 112 -3.47 -0.78 13.79
CA ALA A 112 -4.20 -1.96 14.25
C ALA A 112 -4.02 -2.25 15.76
N ASN A 113 -2.96 -1.72 16.36
CA ASN A 113 -2.64 -1.89 17.78
C ASN A 113 -3.00 -0.64 18.62
N TRP A 114 -3.52 0.43 17.99
CA TRP A 114 -3.85 1.63 18.75
C TRP A 114 -5.01 1.37 19.72
N ASP A 115 -4.82 1.82 20.94
CA ASP A 115 -5.87 1.91 21.95
C ASP A 115 -6.60 3.25 21.84
N GLU A 116 -7.87 3.29 22.23
CA GLU A 116 -8.67 4.53 22.28
C GLU A 116 -8.05 5.57 23.22
N ASP A 117 -7.43 5.10 24.29
CA ASP A 117 -6.79 5.95 25.30
C ASP A 117 -5.41 6.50 24.85
N ILE A 118 -4.86 6.03 23.70
CA ILE A 118 -3.59 6.57 23.20
C ILE A 118 -3.83 7.98 22.64
N PRO A 119 -3.25 9.02 23.24
CA PRO A 119 -3.35 10.38 22.73
C PRO A 119 -2.83 10.48 21.29
N TYR A 120 -3.46 11.35 20.49
CA TYR A 120 -3.08 11.56 19.09
C TYR A 120 -1.58 11.80 18.92
N GLU A 121 -0.97 12.58 19.82
CA GLU A 121 0.45 12.95 19.81
C GLU A 121 1.39 11.76 20.01
N LYS A 122 0.88 10.65 20.54
CA LYS A 122 1.64 9.41 20.73
C LYS A 122 1.48 8.42 19.58
N ARG A 123 0.59 8.68 18.63
CA ARG A 123 0.36 7.82 17.47
C ARG A 123 1.43 8.03 16.39
N TYR A 124 2.00 9.23 16.33
CA TYR A 124 2.98 9.63 15.34
C TYR A 124 4.24 10.19 16.00
N PHE A 125 5.36 10.15 15.28
CA PHE A 125 6.56 10.85 15.71
C PHE A 125 6.28 12.36 15.72
N PRO A 126 6.49 13.05 16.86
CA PRO A 126 6.09 14.45 17.00
C PRO A 126 7.01 15.43 16.26
N ASP A 127 8.28 15.06 16.08
CA ASP A 127 9.31 15.89 15.47
C ASP A 127 10.36 15.07 14.71
N VAL A 128 11.26 15.79 14.02
CA VAL A 128 12.30 15.20 13.18
C VAL A 128 13.34 14.42 13.99
N ASP A 129 13.65 14.88 15.18
CA ASP A 129 14.65 14.22 16.04
C ASP A 129 14.11 12.89 16.55
N SER A 130 12.89 12.86 17.08
CA SER A 130 12.23 11.62 17.49
C SER A 130 12.04 10.65 16.31
N LEU A 131 11.71 11.16 15.12
CA LEU A 131 11.65 10.37 13.91
C LEU A 131 13.03 9.78 13.56
N TYR A 132 14.10 10.61 13.61
CA TYR A 132 15.44 10.17 13.28
C TYR A 132 15.92 9.03 14.17
N TYR A 133 15.65 9.10 15.47
CA TYR A 133 16.07 8.06 16.40
C TYR A 133 15.13 6.87 16.46
N GLY A 134 13.82 7.07 16.31
CA GLY A 134 12.80 6.04 16.51
C GLY A 134 12.39 5.28 15.25
N PHE A 135 12.54 5.86 14.06
CA PHE A 135 12.17 5.19 12.81
C PHE A 135 13.17 4.08 12.44
N HIS A 136 12.63 2.92 12.12
CA HIS A 136 13.38 1.78 11.61
C HIS A 136 12.79 1.30 10.28
N LYS A 137 13.61 1.29 9.23
CA LYS A 137 13.20 0.77 7.92
C LYS A 137 12.73 -0.69 8.07
N GLY A 138 11.54 -0.98 7.57
CA GLY A 138 10.93 -2.30 7.64
C GLY A 138 10.22 -2.62 8.96
N ASP A 139 10.16 -1.70 9.91
CA ASP A 139 9.34 -1.88 11.11
C ASP A 139 7.85 -1.89 10.76
N PHE A 140 7.08 -2.87 11.31
CA PHE A 140 5.64 -3.00 11.08
C PHE A 140 4.81 -1.87 11.67
N GLY A 141 5.36 -1.14 12.64
CA GLY A 141 4.72 0.00 13.27
C GLY A 141 4.92 1.31 12.50
N ASN A 142 5.99 1.40 11.70
CA ASN A 142 6.40 2.66 11.08
C ASN A 142 5.85 2.83 9.67
N HIS A 143 4.59 3.22 9.54
CA HIS A 143 3.98 3.56 8.25
C HIS A 143 4.19 5.04 7.92
N ILE A 144 4.57 5.31 6.67
CA ILE A 144 4.61 6.67 6.12
C ILE A 144 3.19 7.01 5.66
N THR A 145 2.58 8.01 6.30
CA THR A 145 1.16 8.31 6.15
C THR A 145 0.97 9.68 5.53
N VAL A 146 0.26 9.76 4.40
CA VAL A 146 -0.24 11.01 3.82
C VAL A 146 -1.65 11.23 4.37
N ARG A 147 -1.81 12.28 5.20
CA ARG A 147 -3.03 12.52 5.96
C ARG A 147 -4.07 13.31 5.15
N ASN A 148 -5.34 12.93 5.35
CA ASN A 148 -6.51 13.68 4.85
C ASN A 148 -6.41 14.05 3.37
N ILE A 149 -6.02 13.10 2.55
CA ILE A 149 -5.78 13.36 1.14
C ILE A 149 -7.08 13.57 0.37
N SER A 150 -7.12 14.61 -0.46
CA SER A 150 -8.31 14.98 -1.24
C SER A 150 -8.15 14.79 -2.75
N LYS A 151 -6.95 14.47 -3.21
CA LYS A 151 -6.61 14.22 -4.62
C LYS A 151 -5.88 12.90 -4.74
N PRO A 152 -5.93 12.22 -5.90
CA PRO A 152 -5.12 11.03 -6.12
C PRO A 152 -3.63 11.34 -5.98
N ILE A 153 -2.84 10.43 -5.39
CA ILE A 153 -1.37 10.45 -5.54
C ILE A 153 -1.08 9.89 -6.93
N SER A 154 -0.56 10.73 -7.81
CA SER A 154 -0.38 10.38 -9.22
C SER A 154 0.65 9.25 -9.43
N PHE A 155 0.72 8.74 -10.64
CA PHE A 155 1.72 7.74 -11.04
C PHE A 155 3.02 8.36 -11.56
N GLN A 156 3.23 9.68 -11.38
CA GLN A 156 4.45 10.36 -11.84
C GLN A 156 5.72 9.76 -11.23
N TYR A 157 5.66 9.37 -9.96
CA TYR A 157 6.79 8.78 -9.23
C TYR A 157 6.68 7.26 -9.07
N LEU A 158 5.70 6.64 -9.72
CA LEU A 158 5.57 5.18 -9.74
C LEU A 158 6.71 4.58 -10.55
N LYS A 159 7.45 3.64 -9.97
CA LYS A 159 8.58 2.97 -10.59
C LYS A 159 8.19 1.66 -11.28
N LYS A 160 7.28 0.92 -10.62
CA LYS A 160 6.79 -0.37 -11.11
C LYS A 160 5.53 -0.81 -10.35
N ILE A 161 4.84 -1.77 -10.92
CA ILE A 161 3.78 -2.53 -10.26
C ILE A 161 4.25 -3.97 -10.15
N ILE A 162 4.09 -4.59 -8.97
CA ILE A 162 4.39 -5.99 -8.76
C ILE A 162 3.08 -6.73 -8.58
N ILE A 163 2.91 -7.88 -9.25
CA ILE A 163 1.79 -8.80 -9.06
C ILE A 163 2.30 -10.13 -8.54
N ASP A 164 1.68 -10.63 -7.47
CA ASP A 164 2.05 -11.91 -6.87
C ASP A 164 1.55 -13.08 -7.72
N ASN A 165 2.43 -14.05 -8.01
CA ASN A 165 2.01 -15.31 -8.64
C ASN A 165 1.47 -16.25 -7.56
N PRO A 166 0.19 -16.67 -7.64
CA PRO A 166 -0.42 -17.56 -6.64
C PRO A 166 -0.05 -19.06 -6.82
N GLY A 167 0.71 -19.41 -7.85
CA GLY A 167 1.00 -20.79 -8.23
C GLY A 167 -0.05 -21.41 -9.16
N GLU A 168 0.08 -22.72 -9.42
CA GLU A 168 -0.70 -23.43 -10.45
C GLU A 168 -2.21 -23.33 -10.25
N ASP A 169 -2.70 -23.59 -9.03
CA ASP A 169 -4.13 -23.59 -8.71
C ASP A 169 -4.80 -22.21 -8.87
N GLY A 170 -4.01 -21.14 -8.71
CA GLY A 170 -4.48 -19.78 -8.89
C GLY A 170 -4.28 -19.18 -10.27
N GLN A 171 -3.61 -19.90 -11.18
CA GLN A 171 -3.12 -19.38 -12.47
C GLN A 171 -4.23 -18.77 -13.34
N LYS A 172 -5.44 -19.32 -13.33
CA LYS A 172 -6.58 -18.76 -14.07
C LYS A 172 -6.94 -17.35 -13.60
N TYR A 173 -6.96 -17.13 -12.30
CA TYR A 173 -7.28 -15.81 -11.73
C TYR A 173 -6.13 -14.82 -11.93
N PHE A 174 -4.90 -15.31 -11.77
CA PHE A 174 -3.71 -14.54 -12.03
C PHE A 174 -3.66 -14.01 -13.48
N SER A 175 -3.87 -14.88 -14.47
CA SER A 175 -3.84 -14.48 -15.89
C SER A 175 -4.88 -13.40 -16.19
N LEU A 176 -6.11 -13.54 -15.68
CA LEU A 176 -7.16 -12.54 -15.86
C LEU A 176 -6.78 -11.20 -15.19
N ALA A 177 -6.23 -11.26 -13.98
CA ALA A 177 -5.82 -10.08 -13.24
C ALA A 177 -4.64 -9.37 -13.92
N TYR A 178 -3.64 -10.14 -14.37
CA TYR A 178 -2.48 -9.60 -15.08
C TYR A 178 -2.88 -8.84 -16.36
N GLU A 179 -3.71 -9.48 -17.21
CA GLU A 179 -4.19 -8.82 -18.42
C GLU A 179 -5.04 -7.58 -18.10
N ALA A 180 -5.92 -7.63 -17.10
CA ALA A 180 -6.73 -6.49 -16.70
C ALA A 180 -5.87 -5.30 -16.19
N ILE A 181 -4.83 -5.56 -15.40
CA ILE A 181 -3.89 -4.53 -14.95
C ILE A 181 -3.10 -3.96 -16.13
N LYS A 182 -2.61 -4.82 -17.01
CA LYS A 182 -1.86 -4.43 -18.21
C LYS A 182 -2.69 -3.55 -19.13
N ASP A 183 -3.90 -4.00 -19.50
CA ASP A 183 -4.82 -3.23 -20.34
C ASP A 183 -5.17 -1.87 -19.70
N SER A 184 -5.38 -1.86 -18.38
CA SER A 184 -5.71 -0.63 -17.66
C SER A 184 -4.54 0.37 -17.67
N ILE A 185 -3.30 -0.10 -17.50
CA ILE A 185 -2.09 0.74 -17.59
C ILE A 185 -1.93 1.32 -18.98
N GLU A 186 -2.07 0.48 -20.01
CA GLU A 186 -1.95 0.90 -21.42
C GLU A 186 -3.03 1.94 -21.79
N ASN A 187 -4.28 1.68 -21.41
CA ASN A 187 -5.41 2.58 -21.67
C ASN A 187 -5.29 3.95 -20.99
N ASN A 188 -4.60 4.00 -19.84
CA ASN A 188 -4.36 5.23 -19.09
C ASN A 188 -2.99 5.86 -19.37
N ASN A 189 -2.25 5.36 -20.37
CA ASN A 189 -0.91 5.84 -20.77
C ASN A 189 0.10 5.87 -19.61
N ILE A 190 0.03 4.90 -18.70
CA ILE A 190 0.96 4.77 -17.59
C ILE A 190 2.14 3.91 -18.06
N ASN A 191 3.31 4.52 -18.16
CA ASN A 191 4.51 3.85 -18.67
C ASN A 191 5.39 3.33 -17.53
N VAL A 192 4.98 2.21 -16.94
CA VAL A 192 5.73 1.53 -15.87
C VAL A 192 5.76 0.02 -16.11
N PRO A 193 6.83 -0.70 -15.72
CA PRO A 193 6.89 -2.15 -15.85
C PRO A 193 5.95 -2.83 -14.84
N ILE A 194 5.39 -3.98 -15.27
CA ILE A 194 4.72 -4.94 -14.39
C ILE A 194 5.72 -6.07 -14.14
N GLU A 195 6.07 -6.27 -12.89
CA GLU A 195 6.90 -7.40 -12.45
C GLU A 195 6.04 -8.50 -11.82
N ILE A 196 6.35 -9.75 -12.12
CA ILE A 196 5.69 -10.90 -11.49
C ILE A 196 6.56 -11.32 -10.31
N ARG A 197 5.94 -11.36 -9.10
CA ARG A 197 6.62 -11.92 -7.94
C ARG A 197 6.42 -13.42 -7.90
N GLU A 198 7.51 -14.16 -8.05
CA GLU A 198 7.53 -15.59 -7.86
C GLU A 198 7.80 -15.92 -6.38
N CYS A 199 6.86 -16.60 -5.75
CA CYS A 199 7.08 -17.11 -4.40
C CYS A 199 7.94 -18.37 -4.44
N PRO A 200 8.90 -18.51 -3.52
CA PRO A 200 9.65 -19.76 -3.43
C PRO A 200 8.72 -20.94 -3.12
N PRO A 201 9.05 -22.15 -3.60
CA PRO A 201 8.31 -23.36 -3.24
C PRO A 201 8.15 -23.49 -1.71
N LYS A 202 6.98 -23.89 -1.25
CA LYS A 202 6.60 -24.01 0.18
C LYS A 202 6.48 -22.67 0.92
N CYS A 203 6.39 -21.53 0.21
CA CYS A 203 5.95 -20.29 0.80
C CYS A 203 4.53 -20.47 1.39
N LYS A 204 4.26 -19.90 2.55
CA LYS A 204 2.93 -19.99 3.16
C LYS A 204 1.83 -19.33 2.30
N CYS A 205 2.18 -18.28 1.53
CA CYS A 205 1.24 -17.68 0.60
C CYS A 205 0.84 -18.65 -0.52
N HIS A 206 1.79 -19.39 -1.07
CA HIS A 206 1.55 -20.41 -2.08
C HIS A 206 0.60 -21.49 -1.55
N GLN A 207 0.92 -22.06 -0.37
CA GLN A 207 0.06 -23.06 0.28
C GLN A 207 -1.36 -22.56 0.53
N LYS A 208 -1.52 -21.28 0.90
CA LYS A 208 -2.85 -20.70 1.15
C LYS A 208 -3.65 -20.51 -0.14
N HIS A 209 -3.01 -20.16 -1.23
CA HIS A 209 -3.65 -20.10 -2.54
C HIS A 209 -4.08 -21.47 -3.04
N GLU A 210 -3.26 -22.50 -2.85
CA GLU A 210 -3.57 -23.89 -3.19
C GLU A 210 -4.76 -24.45 -2.39
N THR A 211 -4.78 -24.18 -1.08
CA THR A 211 -5.77 -24.76 -0.17
C THR A 211 -7.06 -23.97 -0.05
N ASN A 212 -7.10 -22.71 -0.51
CA ASN A 212 -8.25 -21.84 -0.37
C ASN A 212 -8.54 -21.03 -1.64
N ILE A 213 -9.26 -21.64 -2.56
CA ILE A 213 -9.63 -21.01 -3.83
C ILE A 213 -10.49 -19.73 -3.66
N ARG A 214 -11.32 -19.64 -2.59
CA ARG A 214 -12.09 -18.42 -2.31
C ARG A 214 -11.16 -17.27 -1.94
N PHE A 215 -10.15 -17.54 -1.13
CA PHE A 215 -9.12 -16.57 -0.78
C PHE A 215 -8.42 -16.05 -2.04
N THR A 216 -7.99 -16.94 -2.93
CA THR A 216 -7.37 -16.59 -4.20
C THR A 216 -8.31 -15.74 -5.05
N TYR A 217 -9.54 -16.18 -5.23
CA TYR A 217 -10.55 -15.43 -5.99
C TYR A 217 -10.73 -14.00 -5.45
N HIS A 218 -10.91 -13.82 -4.15
CA HIS A 218 -11.12 -12.49 -3.56
C HIS A 218 -9.98 -11.52 -3.80
N ARG A 219 -8.75 -12.02 -3.89
CA ARG A 219 -7.55 -11.19 -4.07
C ARG A 219 -7.31 -10.83 -5.54
N PHE A 220 -7.67 -11.73 -6.45
CA PHE A 220 -7.45 -11.59 -7.89
C PHE A 220 -8.70 -11.20 -8.68
N LYS A 221 -9.88 -11.11 -8.06
CA LYS A 221 -11.10 -10.72 -8.77
C LYS A 221 -10.96 -9.34 -9.39
N ILE A 222 -11.47 -9.19 -10.62
CA ILE A 222 -11.45 -7.94 -11.40
C ILE A 222 -12.80 -7.19 -11.39
N ARG A 223 -13.83 -7.81 -10.78
CA ARG A 223 -15.19 -7.26 -10.63
C ARG A 223 -15.81 -7.68 -9.30
#